data_700930547115d3fca0f404fdfbd84cb7
#
_entry.id   700930547115d3fca0f404fdfbd84cb7
#
_cell.length_a   1.000
_cell.length_b   1.000
_cell.length_c   1.000
_cell.angle_alpha   90.00
_cell.angle_beta   90.00
_cell.angle_gamma   90.00
#
_symmetry.space_group_name_H-M   'P 1'
#
loop_
_entity.id
_entity.type
_entity.pdbx_description
1 polymer ?
#
loop_
_entity_poly.entity_id
_entity_poly.type
_entity_poly.pdbx_seq_one_letter_code
_entity_poly.pdbx_strand_id
1 'polypeptide(L)'
;YFPTDMRFHFNGHNLVAYGRQGEDYLVSDPVIETAVTCLAGDLRRARFAKGPFAPRGLVYYPEHVPADPDLKAATRDAIHQTAKRMTGLPIPFFGVRGIRSLATRLERWPEKLGTEQARKWVSSVVRMQEEIGTGGAGFRFMYAAFLQEAAELLKMPVLEEVARDLTATGDRWRDFAVQGAQLVKNKRDDSEAYAKLAAVLRECADREQEIFTRLKSIV
;
A
#
# COMPACT_ATOMS: atom_id res chain seq x y z
N TYR A 1 3.96 -18.39 -13.30
CA TYR A 1 5.28 -17.74 -13.48
C TYR A 1 5.86 -17.18 -12.16
N PHE A 2 5.04 -16.99 -11.13
CA PHE A 2 5.53 -16.51 -9.84
C PHE A 2 6.55 -17.48 -9.20
N PRO A 3 7.64 -16.97 -8.62
CA PRO A 3 8.54 -17.72 -7.75
C PRO A 3 7.77 -18.43 -6.62
N THR A 4 8.30 -19.54 -6.12
CA THR A 4 7.59 -20.40 -5.14
C THR A 4 7.24 -19.67 -3.84
N ASP A 5 8.14 -18.82 -3.36
CA ASP A 5 8.01 -18.01 -2.15
C ASP A 5 6.96 -16.87 -2.28
N MET A 6 6.64 -16.47 -3.52
CA MET A 6 5.62 -15.48 -3.83
C MET A 6 4.25 -16.10 -4.18
N ARG A 7 4.10 -17.42 -4.15
CA ARG A 7 2.87 -18.14 -4.47
C ARG A 7 1.93 -18.19 -3.27
N PHE A 8 1.28 -17.09 -2.98
CA PHE A 8 0.21 -17.03 -1.98
C PHE A 8 -1.06 -16.43 -2.59
N HIS A 9 -2.20 -16.71 -1.98
CA HIS A 9 -3.49 -16.22 -2.47
C HIS A 9 -3.67 -14.74 -2.11
N PHE A 10 -3.74 -13.88 -3.12
CA PHE A 10 -3.98 -12.46 -2.97
C PHE A 10 -4.82 -11.93 -4.13
N ASN A 11 -6.00 -11.39 -3.84
CA ASN A 11 -6.95 -10.85 -4.80
C ASN A 11 -6.84 -9.32 -4.91
N GLY A 12 -5.77 -8.76 -5.24
CA GLY A 12 -5.60 -7.30 -5.41
C GLY A 12 -4.49 -7.00 -6.39
N HIS A 13 -3.95 -8.07 -7.00
CA HIS A 13 -2.85 -7.97 -7.93
C HIS A 13 -3.34 -7.61 -9.32
N ASN A 14 -2.65 -6.69 -9.98
CA ASN A 14 -2.89 -6.29 -11.35
C ASN A 14 -1.65 -6.57 -12.18
N LEU A 15 -1.84 -6.96 -13.43
CA LEU A 15 -0.80 -7.14 -14.41
C LEU A 15 -1.25 -6.63 -15.78
N VAL A 16 -0.32 -6.37 -16.67
CA VAL A 16 -0.59 -5.98 -18.05
C VAL A 16 -0.35 -7.17 -18.98
N ALA A 17 -1.39 -7.64 -19.66
CA ALA A 17 -1.24 -8.56 -20.77
C ALA A 17 -1.11 -7.73 -22.07
N TYR A 18 0.06 -7.77 -22.70
CA TYR A 18 0.38 -6.94 -23.85
C TYR A 18 0.51 -7.72 -25.16
N GLY A 19 0.41 -9.03 -25.12
CA GLY A 19 0.49 -9.87 -26.30
C GLY A 19 0.18 -11.35 -26.02
N ARG A 20 0.32 -12.17 -27.07
CA ARG A 20 0.17 -13.62 -27.00
C ARG A 20 1.34 -14.31 -27.70
N GLN A 21 1.68 -15.49 -27.18
CA GLN A 21 2.61 -16.42 -27.81
C GLN A 21 1.94 -17.79 -27.84
N GLY A 22 1.39 -18.15 -29.00
CA GLY A 22 0.50 -19.31 -29.12
C GLY A 22 -0.77 -19.10 -28.26
N GLU A 23 -1.06 -20.03 -27.39
CA GLU A 23 -2.21 -19.96 -26.48
C GLU A 23 -1.92 -19.09 -25.22
N ASP A 24 -0.65 -18.85 -24.90
CA ASP A 24 -0.24 -18.20 -23.66
C ASP A 24 -0.12 -16.66 -23.83
N TYR A 25 -0.14 -15.97 -22.70
CA TYR A 25 -0.11 -14.50 -22.66
C TYR A 25 1.28 -13.98 -22.30
N LEU A 26 1.73 -12.98 -23.04
CA LEU A 26 2.90 -12.17 -22.65
C LEU A 26 2.43 -11.14 -21.63
N VAL A 27 3.03 -11.15 -20.44
CA VAL A 27 2.61 -10.29 -19.34
C VAL A 27 3.77 -9.47 -18.80
N SER A 28 3.45 -8.24 -18.43
CA SER A 28 4.27 -7.37 -17.59
C SER A 28 3.62 -7.28 -16.22
N ASP A 29 4.35 -7.68 -15.21
CA ASP A 29 3.88 -7.77 -13.84
C ASP A 29 4.75 -6.84 -12.98
N PRO A 30 4.17 -5.92 -12.17
CA PRO A 30 4.95 -4.92 -11.43
C PRO A 30 5.88 -5.50 -10.35
N VAL A 31 5.70 -6.77 -9.97
CA VAL A 31 6.58 -7.47 -9.00
C VAL A 31 7.64 -8.34 -9.64
N ILE A 32 7.65 -8.46 -10.97
CA ILE A 32 8.64 -9.25 -11.71
C ILE A 32 9.47 -8.31 -12.58
N GLU A 33 10.80 -8.39 -12.49
CA GLU A 33 11.72 -7.47 -13.17
C GLU A 33 11.63 -7.52 -14.71
N THR A 34 11.26 -8.67 -15.26
CA THR A 34 11.21 -8.89 -16.70
C THR A 34 9.81 -9.28 -17.15
N ALA A 35 9.50 -9.02 -18.42
CA ALA A 35 8.30 -9.56 -19.04
C ALA A 35 8.36 -11.10 -19.06
N VAL A 36 7.25 -11.74 -18.77
CA VAL A 36 7.15 -13.20 -18.64
C VAL A 36 5.97 -13.75 -19.42
N THR A 37 5.98 -15.07 -19.65
CA THR A 37 4.83 -15.77 -20.24
C THR A 37 3.96 -16.37 -19.14
N CYS A 38 2.66 -16.10 -19.21
CA CYS A 38 1.65 -16.66 -18.32
C CYS A 38 0.78 -17.65 -19.10
N LEU A 39 0.71 -18.89 -18.63
CA LEU A 39 -0.14 -19.92 -19.23
C LEU A 39 -1.61 -19.47 -19.23
N ALA A 40 -2.31 -19.66 -20.35
CA ALA A 40 -3.71 -19.25 -20.47
C ALA A 40 -4.61 -19.83 -19.38
N GLY A 41 -4.38 -21.10 -19.00
CA GLY A 41 -5.09 -21.76 -17.91
C GLY A 41 -4.85 -21.12 -16.54
N ASP A 42 -3.61 -20.66 -16.27
CA ASP A 42 -3.23 -20.01 -15.02
C ASP A 42 -3.84 -18.63 -14.92
N LEU A 43 -3.75 -17.83 -15.98
CA LEU A 43 -4.38 -16.52 -16.04
C LEU A 43 -5.90 -16.62 -15.85
N ARG A 44 -6.54 -17.60 -16.47
CA ARG A 44 -7.97 -17.86 -16.27
C ARG A 44 -8.28 -18.18 -14.81
N ARG A 45 -7.51 -19.07 -14.16
CA ARG A 45 -7.69 -19.40 -12.74
C ARG A 45 -7.53 -18.17 -11.85
N ALA A 46 -6.51 -17.34 -12.10
CA ALA A 46 -6.29 -16.12 -11.36
C ALA A 46 -7.45 -15.12 -11.53
N ARG A 47 -7.89 -14.86 -12.76
CA ARG A 47 -8.99 -13.93 -13.07
C ARG A 47 -10.33 -14.30 -12.43
N PHE A 48 -10.58 -15.58 -12.18
CA PHE A 48 -11.82 -16.09 -11.60
C PHE A 48 -11.62 -16.69 -10.21
N ALA A 49 -10.52 -16.32 -9.53
CA ALA A 49 -10.28 -16.70 -8.15
C ALA A 49 -11.40 -16.20 -7.24
N LYS A 50 -11.71 -16.97 -6.19
CA LYS A 50 -12.76 -16.65 -5.21
C LYS A 50 -12.16 -15.97 -3.97
N GLY A 51 -13.00 -15.40 -3.14
CA GLY A 51 -12.62 -14.80 -1.86
C GLY A 51 -12.84 -13.30 -1.79
N PRO A 52 -12.40 -12.64 -0.71
CA PRO A 52 -12.44 -11.18 -0.59
C PRO A 52 -11.72 -10.52 -1.77
N PHE A 53 -12.29 -9.43 -2.29
CA PHE A 53 -11.78 -8.69 -3.46
C PHE A 53 -11.60 -9.56 -4.72
N ALA A 54 -12.37 -10.63 -4.88
CA ALA A 54 -12.31 -11.50 -6.05
C ALA A 54 -12.35 -10.68 -7.37
N PRO A 55 -11.47 -10.94 -8.34
CA PRO A 55 -11.35 -10.14 -9.56
C PRO A 55 -12.51 -10.30 -10.53
N ARG A 56 -13.29 -11.38 -10.43
CA ARG A 56 -14.51 -11.65 -11.23
C ARG A 56 -14.30 -11.54 -12.74
N GLY A 57 -13.10 -11.83 -13.22
CA GLY A 57 -12.74 -11.74 -14.63
C GLY A 57 -12.50 -10.32 -15.13
N LEU A 58 -12.39 -9.33 -14.26
CA LEU A 58 -12.20 -7.92 -14.64
C LEU A 58 -11.00 -7.77 -15.58
N VAL A 59 -11.24 -7.10 -16.69
CA VAL A 59 -10.25 -6.65 -17.66
C VAL A 59 -10.64 -5.24 -18.06
N TYR A 60 -9.66 -4.37 -18.19
CA TYR A 60 -9.85 -3.04 -18.75
C TYR A 60 -8.69 -2.72 -19.70
N TYR A 61 -8.94 -1.88 -20.66
CA TYR A 61 -7.94 -1.41 -21.62
C TYR A 61 -8.27 0.04 -22.01
N PRO A 62 -7.27 0.85 -22.35
CA PRO A 62 -7.51 2.19 -22.85
C PRO A 62 -8.05 2.10 -24.29
N GLU A 63 -9.23 2.66 -24.54
CA GLU A 63 -9.80 2.79 -25.89
C GLU A 63 -9.20 3.98 -26.63
N HIS A 64 -8.79 5.00 -25.88
CA HIS A 64 -8.17 6.19 -26.41
C HIS A 64 -7.02 6.63 -25.52
N VAL A 65 -5.87 6.85 -26.13
CA VAL A 65 -4.69 7.44 -25.47
C VAL A 65 -4.48 8.82 -26.08
N PRO A 66 -4.63 9.92 -25.32
CA PRO A 66 -4.41 11.25 -25.86
C PRO A 66 -2.94 11.41 -26.29
N ALA A 67 -2.73 12.06 -27.43
CA ALA A 67 -1.39 12.31 -27.96
C ALA A 67 -0.59 13.29 -27.07
N ASP A 68 -1.29 14.24 -26.44
CA ASP A 68 -0.70 15.25 -25.55
C ASP A 68 -1.56 15.38 -24.28
N PRO A 69 -1.34 14.52 -23.27
CA PRO A 69 -2.07 14.58 -22.02
C PRO A 69 -1.63 15.77 -21.18
N ASP A 70 -2.58 16.51 -20.58
CA ASP A 70 -2.26 17.52 -19.58
C ASP A 70 -1.79 16.86 -18.26
N LEU A 71 -0.50 16.53 -18.22
CA LEU A 71 0.12 15.90 -17.05
C LEU A 71 0.08 16.80 -15.81
N LYS A 72 0.08 18.14 -15.98
CA LYS A 72 0.02 19.05 -14.83
C LYS A 72 -1.35 19.02 -14.18
N ALA A 73 -2.42 19.08 -14.96
CA ALA A 73 -3.78 18.96 -14.44
C ALA A 73 -4.01 17.59 -13.80
N ALA A 74 -3.59 16.49 -14.46
CA ALA A 74 -3.70 15.14 -13.95
C ALA A 74 -2.94 14.95 -12.63
N THR A 75 -1.73 15.51 -12.52
CA THR A 75 -0.91 15.43 -11.28
C THR A 75 -1.58 16.18 -10.14
N ARG A 76 -2.09 17.40 -10.38
CA ARG A 76 -2.84 18.16 -9.35
C ARG A 76 -4.06 17.39 -8.87
N ASP A 77 -4.86 16.86 -9.79
CA ASP A 77 -6.04 16.08 -9.45
C ASP A 77 -5.67 14.82 -8.66
N ALA A 78 -4.62 14.10 -9.06
CA ALA A 78 -4.13 12.92 -8.34
C ALA A 78 -3.72 13.23 -6.90
N ILE A 79 -3.00 14.34 -6.65
CA ILE A 79 -2.63 14.78 -5.31
C ILE A 79 -3.88 15.14 -4.51
N HIS A 80 -4.78 15.93 -5.09
CA HIS A 80 -6.01 16.36 -4.43
C HIS A 80 -6.89 15.15 -4.04
N GLN A 81 -7.13 14.23 -4.98
CA GLN A 81 -7.94 13.03 -4.75
C GLN A 81 -7.33 12.13 -3.68
N THR A 82 -6.01 11.96 -3.68
CA THR A 82 -5.30 11.17 -2.66
C THR A 82 -5.44 11.82 -1.29
N ALA A 83 -5.18 13.12 -1.17
CA ALA A 83 -5.32 13.85 0.07
C ALA A 83 -6.76 13.80 0.62
N LYS A 84 -7.76 13.96 -0.26
CA LYS A 84 -9.18 13.83 0.09
C LYS A 84 -9.52 12.43 0.61
N ARG A 85 -9.03 11.38 -0.05
CA ARG A 85 -9.27 9.99 0.36
C ARG A 85 -8.59 9.67 1.70
N MET A 86 -7.37 10.14 1.91
CA MET A 86 -6.64 9.90 3.15
C MET A 86 -7.26 10.58 4.37
N THR A 87 -7.86 11.77 4.21
CA THR A 87 -8.38 12.58 5.33
C THR A 87 -9.90 12.61 5.45
N GLY A 88 -10.63 12.34 4.36
CA GLY A 88 -12.06 12.69 4.26
C GLY A 88 -13.04 11.51 4.15
N LEU A 89 -12.58 10.27 3.93
CA LEU A 89 -13.51 9.16 3.81
C LEU A 89 -14.20 8.84 5.16
N PRO A 90 -15.52 8.75 5.21
CA PRO A 90 -16.26 8.46 6.46
C PRO A 90 -16.19 6.96 6.86
N ILE A 91 -15.22 6.24 6.34
CA ILE A 91 -15.07 4.79 6.52
C ILE A 91 -13.95 4.54 7.54
N PRO A 92 -14.21 3.84 8.66
CA PRO A 92 -13.29 3.74 9.80
C PRO A 92 -12.03 2.90 9.55
N PHE A 93 -11.94 2.21 8.41
CA PHE A 93 -10.80 1.34 8.05
C PHE A 93 -10.05 1.82 6.80
N PHE A 94 -10.28 3.07 6.37
CA PHE A 94 -9.54 3.70 5.27
C PHE A 94 -8.82 4.98 5.73
N GLY A 95 -7.72 5.30 5.00
CA GLY A 95 -6.93 6.49 5.25
C GLY A 95 -6.40 6.59 6.68
N VAL A 96 -6.23 7.80 7.17
CA VAL A 96 -5.73 8.07 8.52
C VAL A 96 -6.63 7.47 9.62
N ARG A 97 -7.95 7.46 9.40
CA ARG A 97 -8.89 6.81 10.34
C ARG A 97 -8.64 5.31 10.43
N GLY A 98 -8.30 4.67 9.32
CA GLY A 98 -7.94 3.25 9.27
C GLY A 98 -6.69 2.95 10.10
N ILE A 99 -5.67 3.80 10.04
CA ILE A 99 -4.45 3.65 10.83
C ILE A 99 -4.77 3.74 12.33
N ARG A 100 -5.54 4.76 12.75
CA ARG A 100 -5.98 4.91 14.15
C ARG A 100 -6.84 3.74 14.63
N SER A 101 -7.73 3.23 13.76
CA SER A 101 -8.56 2.06 14.06
C SER A 101 -7.70 0.80 14.23
N LEU A 102 -6.67 0.62 13.38
CA LEU A 102 -5.71 -0.47 13.50
C LEU A 102 -4.95 -0.37 14.83
N ALA A 103 -4.43 0.80 15.20
CA ALA A 103 -3.74 1.02 16.46
C ALA A 103 -4.59 0.61 17.66
N THR A 104 -5.85 1.06 17.70
CA THR A 104 -6.79 0.74 18.78
C THR A 104 -7.12 -0.76 18.86
N ARG A 105 -7.24 -1.42 17.70
CA ARG A 105 -7.49 -2.87 17.68
C ARG A 105 -6.28 -3.67 18.08
N LEU A 106 -5.09 -3.27 17.63
CA LEU A 106 -3.82 -3.93 17.87
C LEU A 106 -3.53 -4.03 19.38
N GLU A 107 -3.75 -2.98 20.15
CA GLU A 107 -3.60 -3.00 21.60
C GLU A 107 -4.45 -4.09 22.27
N ARG A 108 -5.61 -4.40 21.72
CA ARG A 108 -6.57 -5.35 22.29
C ARG A 108 -6.44 -6.77 21.72
N TRP A 109 -5.56 -7.00 20.75
CA TRP A 109 -5.45 -8.32 20.12
C TRP A 109 -5.04 -9.43 21.07
N PRO A 110 -4.06 -9.27 21.99
CA PRO A 110 -3.73 -10.34 22.94
C PRO A 110 -4.92 -10.78 23.78
N GLU A 111 -5.68 -9.83 24.30
CA GLU A 111 -6.85 -10.08 25.13
C GLU A 111 -8.01 -10.71 24.33
N LYS A 112 -8.27 -10.20 23.11
CA LYS A 112 -9.42 -10.62 22.30
C LYS A 112 -9.21 -11.89 21.50
N LEU A 113 -7.98 -12.15 21.06
CA LEU A 113 -7.67 -13.20 20.09
C LEU A 113 -6.77 -14.30 20.69
N GLY A 114 -6.21 -14.05 21.87
CA GLY A 114 -5.12 -14.83 22.43
C GLY A 114 -3.76 -14.48 21.77
N THR A 115 -2.70 -14.77 22.49
CA THR A 115 -1.34 -14.31 22.17
C THR A 115 -0.82 -14.84 20.84
N GLU A 116 -1.07 -16.11 20.53
CA GLU A 116 -0.62 -16.73 19.28
C GLU A 116 -1.27 -16.07 18.05
N GLN A 117 -2.59 -15.87 18.11
CA GLN A 117 -3.32 -15.26 17.00
C GLN A 117 -2.96 -13.78 16.85
N ALA A 118 -2.76 -13.08 17.97
CA ALA A 118 -2.31 -11.68 17.97
C ALA A 118 -0.96 -11.54 17.26
N ARG A 119 0.02 -12.40 17.53
CA ARG A 119 1.31 -12.42 16.84
C ARG A 119 1.15 -12.68 15.34
N LYS A 120 0.29 -13.62 14.93
CA LYS A 120 0.00 -13.89 13.52
C LYS A 120 -0.55 -12.66 12.81
N TRP A 121 -1.43 -11.91 13.47
CA TRP A 121 -1.97 -10.67 12.91
C TRP A 121 -0.92 -9.56 12.81
N VAL A 122 -0.06 -9.38 13.81
CA VAL A 122 1.07 -8.42 13.74
C VAL A 122 1.98 -8.78 12.57
N SER A 123 2.37 -10.06 12.45
CA SER A 123 3.19 -10.54 11.32
C SER A 123 2.53 -10.25 9.98
N SER A 124 1.22 -10.46 9.86
CA SER A 124 0.48 -10.20 8.63
C SER A 124 0.48 -8.70 8.27
N VAL A 125 0.29 -7.81 9.26
CA VAL A 125 0.33 -6.36 9.03
C VAL A 125 1.72 -5.92 8.57
N VAL A 126 2.78 -6.37 9.25
CA VAL A 126 4.16 -6.07 8.90
C VAL A 126 4.46 -6.54 7.47
N ARG A 127 4.09 -7.77 7.15
CA ARG A 127 4.30 -8.33 5.83
C ARG A 127 3.54 -7.58 4.73
N MET A 128 2.28 -7.24 4.97
CA MET A 128 1.47 -6.46 4.02
C MET A 128 2.07 -5.07 3.76
N GLN A 129 2.71 -4.49 4.76
CA GLN A 129 3.30 -3.16 4.68
C GLN A 129 4.66 -3.15 3.98
N GLU A 130 5.52 -4.16 4.24
CA GLU A 130 6.91 -4.15 3.79
C GLU A 130 7.19 -5.03 2.57
N GLU A 131 6.51 -6.18 2.45
CA GLU A 131 6.90 -7.22 1.49
C GLU A 131 5.96 -7.30 0.27
N ILE A 132 4.70 -6.91 0.41
CA ILE A 132 3.69 -7.17 -0.63
C ILE A 132 3.56 -5.97 -1.57
N GLY A 133 4.55 -5.79 -2.45
CA GLY A 133 4.48 -4.88 -3.60
C GLY A 133 4.37 -3.38 -3.28
N THR A 134 4.73 -2.99 -2.05
CA THR A 134 4.53 -1.62 -1.57
C THR A 134 5.78 -0.73 -1.67
N GLY A 135 6.93 -1.30 -1.99
CA GLY A 135 8.22 -0.60 -1.92
C GLY A 135 8.65 -0.28 -0.48
N GLY A 136 8.03 -0.92 0.51
CA GLY A 136 8.18 -0.64 1.93
C GLY A 136 7.26 0.49 2.44
N ALA A 137 7.07 0.53 3.76
CA ALA A 137 6.24 1.53 4.44
C ALA A 137 4.83 1.72 3.82
N GLY A 138 4.25 0.67 3.21
CA GLY A 138 2.94 0.73 2.59
C GLY A 138 2.79 1.86 1.57
N PHE A 139 3.66 1.92 0.56
CA PHE A 139 3.69 2.91 -0.52
C PHE A 139 4.14 4.35 -0.15
N ARG A 140 4.49 4.65 1.13
CA ARG A 140 4.83 6.03 1.51
C ARG A 140 6.05 6.55 0.76
N PHE A 141 7.08 5.74 0.59
CA PHE A 141 8.27 6.12 -0.17
C PHE A 141 7.98 6.35 -1.65
N MET A 142 7.16 5.51 -2.27
CA MET A 142 6.75 5.69 -3.66
C MET A 142 5.94 6.98 -3.85
N TYR A 143 5.05 7.27 -2.90
CA TYR A 143 4.26 8.49 -2.98
C TYR A 143 5.10 9.74 -2.70
N ALA A 144 6.11 9.66 -1.82
CA ALA A 144 7.09 10.73 -1.61
C ALA A 144 7.90 11.02 -2.89
N ALA A 145 8.37 9.97 -3.58
CA ALA A 145 9.06 10.13 -4.88
C ALA A 145 8.15 10.78 -5.92
N PHE A 146 6.88 10.38 -6.01
CA PHE A 146 5.90 11.04 -6.88
C PHE A 146 5.73 12.53 -6.54
N LEU A 147 5.73 12.90 -5.26
CA LEU A 147 5.64 14.32 -4.86
C LEU A 147 6.89 15.11 -5.24
N GLN A 148 8.08 14.52 -5.26
CA GLN A 148 9.31 15.15 -5.75
C GLN A 148 9.21 15.43 -7.26
N GLU A 149 8.79 14.45 -8.06
CA GLU A 149 8.55 14.65 -9.49
C GLU A 149 7.45 15.70 -9.75
N ALA A 150 6.39 15.67 -8.94
CA ALA A 150 5.31 16.65 -9.01
C ALA A 150 5.79 18.08 -8.69
N ALA A 151 6.73 18.24 -7.76
CA ALA A 151 7.33 19.54 -7.42
C ALA A 151 8.01 20.17 -8.62
N GLU A 152 8.78 19.39 -9.36
CA GLU A 152 9.45 19.84 -10.59
C GLU A 152 8.44 20.14 -11.71
N LEU A 153 7.52 19.21 -11.98
CA LEU A 153 6.53 19.33 -13.05
C LEU A 153 5.62 20.55 -12.85
N LEU A 154 5.16 20.76 -11.62
CA LEU A 154 4.23 21.82 -11.26
C LEU A 154 4.93 23.15 -10.90
N LYS A 155 6.26 23.13 -10.76
CA LYS A 155 7.08 24.25 -10.24
C LYS A 155 6.62 24.71 -8.85
N MET A 156 6.39 23.74 -7.96
CA MET A 156 5.89 23.93 -6.60
C MET A 156 6.88 23.36 -5.57
N PRO A 157 7.93 24.10 -5.14
CA PRO A 157 8.94 23.58 -4.20
C PRO A 157 8.38 23.11 -2.86
N VAL A 158 7.22 23.60 -2.46
CA VAL A 158 6.52 23.15 -1.24
C VAL A 158 6.20 21.64 -1.27
N LEU A 159 6.04 21.03 -2.44
CA LEU A 159 5.82 19.58 -2.56
C LEU A 159 7.07 18.76 -2.21
N GLU A 160 8.29 19.32 -2.39
CA GLU A 160 9.51 18.65 -1.93
C GLU A 160 9.59 18.59 -0.40
N GLU A 161 9.14 19.66 0.29
CA GLU A 161 9.06 19.66 1.75
C GLU A 161 8.10 18.56 2.23
N VAL A 162 6.92 18.51 1.62
CA VAL A 162 5.92 17.48 1.95
C VAL A 162 6.44 16.08 1.63
N ALA A 163 7.20 15.90 0.56
CA ALA A 163 7.85 14.63 0.22
C ALA A 163 8.85 14.20 1.31
N ARG A 164 9.65 15.14 1.85
CA ARG A 164 10.56 14.86 2.97
C ARG A 164 9.80 14.46 4.24
N ASP A 165 8.72 15.18 4.58
CA ASP A 165 7.88 14.85 5.74
C ASP A 165 7.25 13.45 5.60
N LEU A 166 6.81 13.11 4.39
CA LEU A 166 6.25 11.78 4.10
C LEU A 166 7.31 10.68 4.14
N THR A 167 8.53 10.96 3.66
CA THR A 167 9.66 10.03 3.78
C THR A 167 9.98 9.75 5.25
N ALA A 168 10.09 10.81 6.08
CA ALA A 168 10.29 10.66 7.52
C ALA A 168 9.15 9.88 8.20
N THR A 169 7.93 10.03 7.70
CA THR A 169 6.78 9.23 8.17
C THR A 169 6.90 7.78 7.71
N GLY A 170 7.41 7.53 6.50
CA GLY A 170 7.75 6.19 6.01
C GLY A 170 8.78 5.48 6.90
N ASP A 171 9.79 6.21 7.40
CA ASP A 171 10.77 5.67 8.35
C ASP A 171 10.09 5.26 9.67
N ARG A 172 9.12 6.07 10.17
CA ARG A 172 8.33 5.66 11.35
C ARG A 172 7.48 4.40 11.10
N TRP A 173 6.96 4.21 9.89
CA TRP A 173 6.31 2.97 9.51
C TRP A 173 7.29 1.78 9.52
N ARG A 174 8.54 1.97 9.11
CA ARG A 174 9.59 0.93 9.22
C ARG A 174 9.92 0.62 10.68
N ASP A 175 9.97 1.62 11.56
CA ASP A 175 10.13 1.38 13.00
C ASP A 175 8.99 0.50 13.55
N PHE A 176 7.75 0.76 13.12
CA PHE A 176 6.63 -0.12 13.45
C PHE A 176 6.87 -1.55 12.98
N ALA A 177 7.33 -1.74 11.74
CA ALA A 177 7.60 -3.06 11.19
C ALA A 177 8.71 -3.79 11.95
N VAL A 178 9.81 -3.11 12.27
CA VAL A 178 10.92 -3.66 13.05
C VAL A 178 10.46 -4.07 14.44
N GLN A 179 9.73 -3.19 15.15
CA GLN A 179 9.19 -3.49 16.49
C GLN A 179 8.18 -4.63 16.43
N GLY A 180 7.32 -4.66 15.42
CA GLY A 180 6.36 -5.75 15.21
C GLY A 180 7.05 -7.10 14.96
N ALA A 181 8.08 -7.11 14.11
CA ALA A 181 8.88 -8.32 13.86
C ALA A 181 9.60 -8.80 15.14
N GLN A 182 10.16 -7.89 15.94
CA GLN A 182 10.80 -8.20 17.22
C GLN A 182 9.80 -8.76 18.24
N LEU A 183 8.60 -8.18 18.33
CA LEU A 183 7.51 -8.68 19.18
C LEU A 183 7.17 -10.12 18.83
N VAL A 184 7.00 -10.42 17.53
CA VAL A 184 6.69 -11.78 17.05
C VAL A 184 7.83 -12.75 17.33
N LYS A 185 9.08 -12.38 16.98
CA LYS A 185 10.28 -13.20 17.13
C LYS A 185 10.55 -13.54 18.60
N ASN A 186 10.44 -12.56 19.49
CA ASN A 186 10.76 -12.69 20.90
C ASN A 186 9.57 -13.17 21.75
N LYS A 187 8.43 -13.46 21.11
CA LYS A 187 7.18 -13.90 21.77
C LYS A 187 6.78 -12.95 22.91
N ARG A 188 6.92 -11.64 22.70
CA ARG A 188 6.46 -10.64 23.67
C ARG A 188 4.95 -10.52 23.61
N ASP A 189 4.30 -11.06 24.61
CA ASP A 189 2.84 -11.14 24.71
C ASP A 189 2.27 -10.17 25.75
N ASP A 190 3.12 -9.33 26.33
CA ASP A 190 2.73 -8.34 27.31
C ASP A 190 1.98 -7.16 26.66
N SER A 191 1.00 -6.63 27.38
CA SER A 191 0.16 -5.53 26.91
C SER A 191 0.96 -4.25 26.62
N GLU A 192 2.09 -4.06 27.32
CA GLU A 192 2.96 -2.90 27.14
C GLU A 192 3.63 -2.91 25.74
N ALA A 193 4.08 -4.09 25.27
CA ALA A 193 4.68 -4.23 23.93
C ALA A 193 3.68 -3.88 22.83
N TYR A 194 2.43 -4.32 22.95
CA TYR A 194 1.37 -3.98 22.00
C TYR A 194 0.96 -2.51 22.10
N ALA A 195 0.93 -1.93 23.28
CA ALA A 195 0.66 -0.50 23.47
C ALA A 195 1.75 0.38 22.84
N LYS A 196 3.03 0.01 22.97
CA LYS A 196 4.16 0.71 22.33
C LYS A 196 4.02 0.64 20.80
N LEU A 197 3.71 -0.53 20.27
CA LEU A 197 3.52 -0.72 18.83
C LEU A 197 2.34 0.11 18.30
N ALA A 198 1.23 0.17 19.03
CA ALA A 198 0.07 0.99 18.71
C ALA A 198 0.38 2.50 18.78
N ALA A 199 1.24 2.92 19.70
CA ALA A 199 1.67 4.32 19.80
C ALA A 199 2.41 4.78 18.54
N VAL A 200 3.26 3.94 17.96
CA VAL A 200 3.94 4.24 16.68
C VAL A 200 2.92 4.42 15.55
N LEU A 201 1.90 3.57 15.48
CA LEU A 201 0.83 3.74 14.47
C LEU A 201 0.04 5.04 14.66
N ARG A 202 -0.23 5.45 15.90
CA ARG A 202 -0.89 6.74 16.17
C ARG A 202 -0.03 7.91 15.72
N GLU A 203 1.26 7.88 16.00
CA GLU A 203 2.21 8.88 15.53
C GLU A 203 2.23 8.96 13.99
N CYS A 204 2.28 7.81 13.31
CA CYS A 204 2.16 7.77 11.84
C CYS A 204 0.84 8.39 11.36
N ALA A 205 -0.27 8.06 12.03
CA ALA A 205 -1.58 8.62 11.68
C ALA A 205 -1.65 10.14 11.86
N ASP A 206 -1.05 10.69 12.91
CA ASP A 206 -1.05 12.11 13.18
C ASP A 206 -0.19 12.86 12.15
N ARG A 207 1.01 12.36 11.85
CA ARG A 207 1.87 12.91 10.79
C ARG A 207 1.19 12.86 9.42
N GLU A 208 0.56 11.74 9.05
CA GLU A 208 -0.16 11.64 7.79
C GLU A 208 -1.40 12.55 7.74
N GLN A 209 -2.08 12.76 8.86
CA GLN A 209 -3.17 13.74 8.93
C GLN A 209 -2.70 15.15 8.58
N GLU A 210 -1.57 15.57 9.12
CA GLU A 210 -0.97 16.87 8.85
C GLU A 210 -0.53 16.99 7.39
N ILE A 211 0.23 16.00 6.89
CA ILE A 211 0.74 15.93 5.53
C ILE A 211 -0.40 16.03 4.50
N PHE A 212 -1.39 15.17 4.61
CA PHE A 212 -2.49 15.14 3.63
C PHE A 212 -3.46 16.31 3.79
N THR A 213 -3.58 16.90 4.97
CA THR A 213 -4.29 18.18 5.14
C THR A 213 -3.56 19.32 4.46
N ARG A 214 -2.23 19.40 4.62
CA ARG A 214 -1.38 20.37 3.91
C ARG A 214 -1.47 20.20 2.41
N LEU A 215 -1.35 18.99 1.89
CA LEU A 215 -1.50 18.70 0.44
C LEU A 215 -2.84 19.18 -0.11
N LYS A 216 -3.93 18.96 0.61
CA LYS A 216 -5.26 19.39 0.20
C LYS A 216 -5.41 20.92 0.12
N SER A 217 -4.60 21.67 0.86
CA SER A 217 -4.65 23.14 0.87
C SER A 217 -3.78 23.81 -0.17
N ILE A 218 -2.79 23.11 -0.70
CA ILE A 218 -1.79 23.68 -1.63
C ILE A 218 -1.98 23.29 -3.10
N VAL A 219 -2.91 22.33 -3.38
CA VAL A 219 -3.14 21.83 -4.76
C VAL A 219 -4.59 21.99 -5.20
#